data_8925eddd828af807b4dc343ec82439a1
#
_entry.id   8925eddd828af807b4dc343ec82439a1
#
_cell.length_a   1.000
_cell.length_b   1.000
_cell.length_c   1.000
_cell.angle_alpha   90.00
_cell.angle_beta   90.00
_cell.angle_gamma   90.00
#
_symmetry.space_group_name_H-M   'P 1'
#
loop_
_entity.id
_entity.type
_entity.pdbx_description
1 polymer ?
#
loop_
_entity_poly.entity_id
_entity_poly.type
_entity_poly.pdbx_seq_one_letter_code
_entity_poly.pdbx_strand_id
1 'polypeptide(L)'
;PYSSLNPRMTVEDIIGEPLDVHKLYTSKGERRDKILHLMELVGLNAEHATRYAHEFSGGQRQRIGIARALATNPKFIICDEAVSALDVSIQAQVINMFEELQDKLGIAYLFIAHDLLVVHHISDRIAVMYLGRVVEIADADELNASPIHPYTQSLLSAVPYPDPKMAKERQRIILEGDVPSPLHMPTGCAFRTRCKYATEQCAKECPTLTDRGNGHQVACWNK
;
A
#
# COMPACT_ATOMS: atom_id res chain seq x y z
N PRO A 1 4.97 0.49 11.83
CA PRO A 1 5.16 -0.63 12.78
C PRO A 1 5.25 -0.18 14.25
N TYR A 2 5.67 1.08 14.50
CA TYR A 2 5.85 1.57 15.88
C TYR A 2 4.53 1.67 16.68
N SER A 3 3.44 2.08 16.03
CA SER A 3 2.12 2.23 16.64
C SER A 3 1.30 0.94 16.68
N SER A 4 1.68 -0.07 15.89
CA SER A 4 0.89 -1.29 15.73
C SER A 4 1.26 -2.42 16.69
N LEU A 5 2.39 -2.32 17.38
CA LEU A 5 2.87 -3.33 18.30
C LEU A 5 2.92 -2.77 19.71
N ASN A 6 2.39 -3.52 20.68
CA ASN A 6 2.54 -3.16 22.09
C ASN A 6 4.00 -3.40 22.54
N PRO A 7 4.75 -2.34 22.94
CA PRO A 7 6.17 -2.47 23.27
C PRO A 7 6.45 -3.30 24.52
N ARG A 8 5.43 -3.58 25.33
CA ARG A 8 5.52 -4.35 26.57
C ARG A 8 5.21 -5.84 26.39
N MET A 9 4.83 -6.25 25.17
CA MET A 9 4.59 -7.65 24.83
C MET A 9 5.83 -8.27 24.19
N THR A 10 6.03 -9.56 24.43
CA THR A 10 7.04 -10.35 23.72
C THR A 10 6.60 -10.63 22.28
N VAL A 11 7.52 -11.03 21.41
CA VAL A 11 7.21 -11.43 20.03
C VAL A 11 6.22 -12.59 20.03
N GLU A 12 6.42 -13.58 20.91
CA GLU A 12 5.52 -14.73 21.09
C GLU A 12 4.11 -14.30 21.48
N ASP A 13 3.98 -13.32 22.39
CA ASP A 13 2.68 -12.81 22.80
C ASP A 13 1.97 -12.06 21.66
N ILE A 14 2.69 -11.22 20.92
CA ILE A 14 2.14 -10.43 19.81
C ILE A 14 1.64 -11.32 18.68
N ILE A 15 2.45 -12.31 18.26
CA ILE A 15 2.06 -13.23 17.19
C ILE A 15 1.01 -14.22 17.66
N GLY A 16 1.05 -14.61 18.94
CA GLY A 16 0.11 -15.54 19.54
C GLY A 16 -1.26 -14.95 19.87
N GLU A 17 -1.37 -13.63 20.05
CA GLU A 17 -2.63 -12.98 20.41
C GLU A 17 -3.81 -13.33 19.49
N PRO A 18 -3.68 -13.26 18.13
CA PRO A 18 -4.75 -13.69 17.24
C PRO A 18 -5.09 -15.19 17.38
N LEU A 19 -4.10 -16.04 17.62
CA LEU A 19 -4.32 -17.47 17.85
C LEU A 19 -5.14 -17.71 19.12
N ASP A 20 -4.87 -16.94 20.18
CA ASP A 20 -5.57 -17.03 21.47
C ASP A 20 -7.01 -16.52 21.34
N VAL A 21 -7.23 -15.37 20.72
CA VAL A 21 -8.55 -14.75 20.53
C VAL A 21 -9.46 -15.65 19.69
N HIS A 22 -8.93 -16.22 18.61
CA HIS A 22 -9.71 -17.07 17.69
C HIS A 22 -9.67 -18.56 18.05
N LYS A 23 -8.98 -18.94 19.13
CA LYS A 23 -8.85 -20.35 19.62
C LYS A 23 -8.34 -21.29 18.51
N LEU A 24 -7.29 -20.90 17.82
CA LEU A 24 -6.75 -21.59 16.65
C LEU A 24 -5.72 -22.69 16.98
N TYR A 25 -5.72 -23.18 18.21
CA TYR A 25 -4.86 -24.29 18.66
C TYR A 25 -5.56 -25.14 19.71
N THR A 26 -5.10 -26.37 19.89
CA THR A 26 -5.67 -27.33 20.85
C THR A 26 -4.78 -27.52 22.09
N SER A 27 -3.49 -27.21 21.97
CA SER A 27 -2.52 -27.35 23.06
C SER A 27 -1.49 -26.21 23.07
N LYS A 28 -0.85 -25.99 24.25
CA LYS A 28 0.22 -24.99 24.35
C LYS A 28 1.43 -25.30 23.43
N GLY A 29 1.70 -26.58 23.21
CA GLY A 29 2.75 -27.01 22.25
C GLY A 29 2.42 -26.58 20.84
N GLU A 30 1.21 -26.88 20.37
CA GLU A 30 0.72 -26.49 19.02
C GLU A 30 0.72 -24.96 18.84
N ARG A 31 0.31 -24.20 19.87
CA ARG A 31 0.40 -22.74 19.84
C ARG A 31 1.84 -22.26 19.57
N ARG A 32 2.81 -22.81 20.32
CA ARG A 32 4.20 -22.46 20.18
C ARG A 32 4.77 -22.83 18.79
N ASP A 33 4.47 -24.02 18.32
CA ASP A 33 4.92 -24.49 17.00
C ASP A 33 4.38 -23.60 15.88
N LYS A 34 3.10 -23.20 15.96
CA LYS A 34 2.51 -22.24 15.02
C LYS A 34 3.22 -20.88 15.05
N ILE A 35 3.52 -20.35 16.23
CA ILE A 35 4.24 -19.07 16.36
C ILE A 35 5.64 -19.16 15.76
N LEU A 36 6.39 -20.21 16.08
CA LEU A 36 7.74 -20.42 15.53
C LEU A 36 7.72 -20.56 14.00
N HIS A 37 6.74 -21.27 13.46
CA HIS A 37 6.56 -21.38 12.01
C HIS A 37 6.24 -20.02 11.36
N LEU A 38 5.36 -19.21 11.98
CA LEU A 38 5.06 -17.85 11.50
C LEU A 38 6.29 -16.93 11.55
N MET A 39 7.12 -17.07 12.59
CA MET A 39 8.40 -16.33 12.68
C MET A 39 9.37 -16.75 11.56
N GLU A 40 9.47 -18.03 11.28
CA GLU A 40 10.29 -18.55 10.18
C GLU A 40 9.84 -18.02 8.82
N LEU A 41 8.52 -18.01 8.55
CA LEU A 41 7.94 -17.49 7.30
C LEU A 41 8.34 -16.05 7.01
N VAL A 42 8.53 -15.23 8.05
CA VAL A 42 8.93 -13.82 7.90
C VAL A 42 10.43 -13.59 8.14
N GLY A 43 11.22 -14.68 8.24
CA GLY A 43 12.67 -14.60 8.43
C GLY A 43 13.11 -14.07 9.80
N LEU A 44 12.36 -14.35 10.86
CA LEU A 44 12.73 -14.08 12.24
C LEU A 44 13.29 -15.34 12.91
N ASN A 45 14.34 -15.17 13.73
CA ASN A 45 14.94 -16.27 14.47
C ASN A 45 14.02 -16.69 15.64
N ALA A 46 13.85 -18.00 15.85
CA ALA A 46 13.07 -18.57 16.95
C ALA A 46 13.52 -18.09 18.35
N GLU A 47 14.83 -17.82 18.54
CA GLU A 47 15.39 -17.28 19.78
C GLU A 47 14.83 -15.88 20.13
N HIS A 48 14.26 -15.19 19.15
CA HIS A 48 13.66 -13.87 19.35
C HIS A 48 12.25 -13.94 19.95
N ALA A 49 11.64 -15.10 20.08
CA ALA A 49 10.25 -15.27 20.55
C ALA A 49 10.00 -14.62 21.93
N THR A 50 10.98 -14.70 22.84
CA THR A 50 10.87 -14.18 24.22
C THR A 50 11.32 -12.72 24.39
N ARG A 51 11.82 -12.09 23.31
CA ARG A 51 12.24 -10.68 23.35
C ARG A 51 11.05 -9.73 23.19
N TYR A 52 11.19 -8.53 23.72
CA TYR A 52 10.18 -7.49 23.62
C TYR A 52 10.26 -6.76 22.28
N ALA A 53 9.10 -6.30 21.77
CA ALA A 53 9.01 -5.62 20.48
C ALA A 53 9.92 -4.37 20.37
N HIS A 54 10.18 -3.67 21.47
CA HIS A 54 11.03 -2.47 21.48
C HIS A 54 12.52 -2.76 21.24
N GLU A 55 12.98 -4.00 21.40
CA GLU A 55 14.38 -4.42 21.17
C GLU A 55 14.72 -4.63 19.69
N PHE A 56 13.74 -4.51 18.80
CA PHE A 56 13.89 -4.81 17.38
C PHE A 56 14.01 -3.54 16.52
N SER A 57 14.69 -3.66 15.38
CA SER A 57 14.74 -2.62 14.34
C SER A 57 13.35 -2.41 13.70
N GLY A 58 13.17 -1.29 12.98
CA GLY A 58 11.91 -1.00 12.27
C GLY A 58 11.48 -2.11 11.33
N GLY A 59 12.41 -2.64 10.52
CA GLY A 59 12.13 -3.75 9.61
C GLY A 59 11.78 -5.06 10.30
N GLN A 60 12.45 -5.37 11.41
CA GLN A 60 12.10 -6.54 12.23
C GLN A 60 10.72 -6.40 12.88
N ARG A 61 10.37 -5.21 13.37
CA ARG A 61 9.01 -4.94 13.89
C ARG A 61 7.95 -5.08 12.81
N GLN A 62 8.26 -4.66 11.59
CA GLN A 62 7.35 -4.87 10.45
C GLN A 62 7.12 -6.37 10.21
N ARG A 63 8.18 -7.18 10.22
CA ARG A 63 8.09 -8.65 10.09
C ARG A 63 7.25 -9.28 11.22
N ILE A 64 7.38 -8.80 12.46
CA ILE A 64 6.53 -9.23 13.58
C ILE A 64 5.05 -8.90 13.30
N GLY A 65 4.76 -7.70 12.81
CA GLY A 65 3.41 -7.28 12.43
C GLY A 65 2.80 -8.14 11.32
N ILE A 66 3.61 -8.52 10.32
CA ILE A 66 3.20 -9.40 9.23
C ILE A 66 2.94 -10.82 9.76
N ALA A 67 3.83 -11.37 10.58
CA ALA A 67 3.62 -12.68 11.22
C ALA A 67 2.33 -12.72 12.04
N ARG A 68 2.03 -11.64 12.79
CA ARG A 68 0.76 -11.50 13.51
C ARG A 68 -0.45 -11.52 12.58
N ALA A 69 -0.38 -10.80 11.45
CA ALA A 69 -1.47 -10.79 10.47
C ALA A 69 -1.69 -12.18 9.83
N LEU A 70 -0.63 -12.94 9.61
CA LEU A 70 -0.69 -14.30 9.05
C LEU A 70 -1.26 -15.34 10.03
N ALA A 71 -1.26 -15.07 11.34
CA ALA A 71 -1.64 -16.04 12.38
C ALA A 71 -3.07 -16.59 12.21
N THR A 72 -3.99 -15.84 11.61
CA THR A 72 -5.37 -16.26 11.34
C THR A 72 -5.54 -16.99 10.01
N ASN A 73 -4.45 -17.26 9.30
CA ASN A 73 -4.47 -17.86 7.96
C ASN A 73 -5.41 -17.10 6.99
N PRO A 74 -5.19 -15.80 6.79
CA PRO A 74 -6.09 -14.95 6.02
C PRO A 74 -5.96 -15.22 4.52
N LYS A 75 -7.05 -15.03 3.78
CA LYS A 75 -7.04 -15.00 2.31
C LYS A 75 -6.72 -13.62 1.74
N PHE A 76 -6.85 -12.59 2.56
CA PHE A 76 -6.70 -11.20 2.18
C PHE A 76 -6.09 -10.38 3.32
N ILE A 77 -5.10 -9.54 3.02
CA ILE A 77 -4.44 -8.64 3.99
C ILE A 77 -4.49 -7.21 3.48
N ILE A 78 -4.82 -6.27 4.36
CA ILE A 78 -4.71 -4.84 4.10
C ILE A 78 -3.37 -4.36 4.65
N CYS A 79 -2.52 -3.84 3.77
CA CYS A 79 -1.21 -3.30 4.06
C CYS A 79 -1.28 -1.76 4.02
N ASP A 80 -1.60 -1.14 5.15
CA ASP A 80 -1.70 0.32 5.25
C ASP A 80 -0.33 0.91 5.61
N GLU A 81 0.30 1.58 4.63
CA GLU A 81 1.64 2.17 4.72
C GLU A 81 2.72 1.22 5.28
N ALA A 82 2.65 -0.05 4.90
CA ALA A 82 3.47 -1.12 5.49
C ALA A 82 4.99 -0.90 5.40
N VAL A 83 5.47 -0.03 4.52
CA VAL A 83 6.92 0.21 4.28
C VAL A 83 7.34 1.68 4.42
N SER A 84 6.42 2.60 4.67
CA SER A 84 6.66 4.06 4.67
C SER A 84 7.72 4.55 5.67
N ALA A 85 7.87 3.84 6.79
CA ALA A 85 8.80 4.20 7.88
C ALA A 85 10.14 3.44 7.84
N LEU A 86 10.43 2.76 6.73
CA LEU A 86 11.62 1.95 6.55
C LEU A 86 12.61 2.63 5.58
N ASP A 87 13.90 2.41 5.77
CA ASP A 87 14.90 2.78 4.77
C ASP A 87 14.76 1.95 3.49
N VAL A 88 15.25 2.46 2.34
CA VAL A 88 15.04 1.89 1.01
C VAL A 88 15.48 0.43 0.92
N SER A 89 16.58 0.05 1.56
CA SER A 89 17.10 -1.31 1.49
C SER A 89 16.25 -2.31 2.27
N ILE A 90 15.77 -1.91 3.45
CA ILE A 90 14.85 -2.71 4.27
C ILE A 90 13.46 -2.78 3.62
N GLN A 91 13.00 -1.67 3.03
CA GLN A 91 11.76 -1.61 2.27
C GLN A 91 11.75 -2.66 1.15
N ALA A 92 12.82 -2.74 0.33
CA ALA A 92 12.94 -3.75 -0.72
C ALA A 92 12.86 -5.19 -0.17
N GLN A 93 13.53 -5.46 0.96
CA GLN A 93 13.46 -6.78 1.59
C GLN A 93 12.05 -7.15 2.07
N VAL A 94 11.30 -6.18 2.58
CA VAL A 94 9.91 -6.40 3.03
C VAL A 94 8.98 -6.61 1.84
N ILE A 95 9.18 -5.89 0.73
CA ILE A 95 8.41 -6.09 -0.51
C ILE A 95 8.64 -7.48 -1.08
N ASN A 96 9.90 -7.90 -1.26
CA ASN A 96 10.22 -9.26 -1.73
C ASN A 96 9.59 -10.35 -0.84
N MET A 97 9.57 -10.11 0.49
CA MET A 97 8.91 -11.03 1.41
C MET A 97 7.38 -11.08 1.18
N PHE A 98 6.71 -9.96 0.87
CA PHE A 98 5.29 -9.98 0.53
C PHE A 98 5.01 -10.79 -0.74
N GLU A 99 5.85 -10.65 -1.77
CA GLU A 99 5.76 -11.44 -3.01
C GLU A 99 5.95 -12.94 -2.73
N GLU A 100 7.00 -13.30 -1.95
CA GLU A 100 7.22 -14.70 -1.56
C GLU A 100 6.04 -15.29 -0.75
N LEU A 101 5.44 -14.51 0.14
CA LEU A 101 4.28 -14.94 0.90
C LEU A 101 3.03 -15.09 0.02
N GLN A 102 2.85 -14.21 -0.97
CA GLN A 102 1.79 -14.32 -1.96
C GLN A 102 1.92 -15.63 -2.75
N ASP A 103 3.11 -15.91 -3.27
CA ASP A 103 3.37 -17.13 -4.04
C ASP A 103 3.20 -18.42 -3.21
N LYS A 104 3.69 -18.40 -1.97
CA LYS A 104 3.65 -19.60 -1.09
C LYS A 104 2.26 -19.87 -0.51
N LEU A 105 1.50 -18.83 -0.18
CA LEU A 105 0.26 -18.92 0.59
C LEU A 105 -1.00 -18.56 -0.21
N GLY A 106 -0.87 -17.99 -1.42
CA GLY A 106 -1.99 -17.55 -2.25
C GLY A 106 -2.80 -16.40 -1.64
N ILE A 107 -2.14 -15.52 -0.88
CA ILE A 107 -2.79 -14.40 -0.20
C ILE A 107 -2.95 -13.23 -1.17
N ALA A 108 -4.12 -12.59 -1.18
CA ALA A 108 -4.34 -11.32 -1.87
C ALA A 108 -4.02 -10.14 -0.93
N TYR A 109 -3.46 -9.07 -1.49
CA TYR A 109 -3.15 -7.84 -0.76
C TYR A 109 -3.94 -6.64 -1.27
N LEU A 110 -4.38 -5.76 -0.36
CA LEU A 110 -4.66 -4.36 -0.64
C LEU A 110 -3.50 -3.53 -0.09
N PHE A 111 -2.64 -3.03 -0.98
CA PHE A 111 -1.45 -2.28 -0.60
C PHE A 111 -1.73 -0.78 -0.71
N ILE A 112 -1.71 -0.07 0.42
CA ILE A 112 -1.91 1.38 0.48
C ILE A 112 -0.54 2.02 0.72
N ALA A 113 -0.09 2.86 -0.22
CA ALA A 113 1.17 3.55 -0.12
C ALA A 113 1.17 4.87 -0.92
N HIS A 114 2.11 5.74 -0.63
CA HIS A 114 2.35 6.99 -1.36
C HIS A 114 3.56 6.90 -2.32
N ASP A 115 4.36 5.83 -2.25
CA ASP A 115 5.47 5.59 -3.17
C ASP A 115 4.99 4.82 -4.40
N LEU A 116 4.90 5.52 -5.53
CA LEU A 116 4.39 4.96 -6.78
C LEU A 116 5.29 3.87 -7.36
N LEU A 117 6.60 3.91 -7.13
CA LEU A 117 7.52 2.87 -7.60
C LEU A 117 7.26 1.55 -6.88
N VAL A 118 7.06 1.62 -5.58
CA VAL A 118 6.71 0.44 -4.77
C VAL A 118 5.36 -0.12 -5.18
N VAL A 119 4.34 0.75 -5.32
CA VAL A 119 2.99 0.33 -5.72
C VAL A 119 3.02 -0.32 -7.10
N HIS A 120 3.73 0.25 -8.07
CA HIS A 120 3.86 -0.33 -9.41
C HIS A 120 4.55 -1.71 -9.39
N HIS A 121 5.56 -1.88 -8.52
CA HIS A 121 6.31 -3.13 -8.44
C HIS A 121 5.49 -4.31 -7.88
N ILE A 122 4.71 -4.07 -6.81
CA ILE A 122 4.02 -5.14 -6.07
C ILE A 122 2.58 -5.41 -6.54
N SER A 123 1.99 -4.50 -7.35
CA SER A 123 0.56 -4.55 -7.64
C SER A 123 0.26 -5.01 -9.06
N ASP A 124 -0.71 -5.90 -9.22
CA ASP A 124 -1.30 -6.23 -10.53
C ASP A 124 -2.18 -5.09 -11.04
N ARG A 125 -2.92 -4.43 -10.14
CA ARG A 125 -3.83 -3.32 -10.46
C ARG A 125 -3.64 -2.17 -9.48
N ILE A 126 -3.74 -0.95 -9.98
CA ILE A 126 -3.58 0.27 -9.17
C ILE A 126 -4.84 1.10 -9.24
N ALA A 127 -5.31 1.54 -8.06
CA ALA A 127 -6.36 2.53 -7.89
C ALA A 127 -5.75 3.84 -7.38
N VAL A 128 -5.90 4.92 -8.15
CA VAL A 128 -5.45 6.26 -7.75
C VAL A 128 -6.59 7.00 -7.05
N MET A 129 -6.31 7.53 -5.87
CA MET A 129 -7.28 8.28 -5.06
C MET A 129 -6.90 9.76 -4.96
N TYR A 130 -7.91 10.62 -5.01
CA TYR A 130 -7.79 12.05 -4.72
C TYR A 130 -8.91 12.51 -3.81
N LEU A 131 -8.58 13.09 -2.66
CA LEU A 131 -9.54 13.55 -1.63
C LEU A 131 -10.63 12.50 -1.33
N GLY A 132 -10.22 11.25 -1.02
CA GLY A 132 -11.13 10.17 -0.65
C GLY A 132 -11.96 9.56 -1.79
N ARG A 133 -11.72 9.96 -3.04
CA ARG A 133 -12.41 9.41 -4.23
C ARG A 133 -11.42 8.72 -5.15
N VAL A 134 -11.79 7.55 -5.65
CA VAL A 134 -11.02 6.88 -6.70
C VAL A 134 -11.24 7.62 -8.01
N VAL A 135 -10.16 8.06 -8.65
CA VAL A 135 -10.19 8.85 -9.89
C VAL A 135 -9.76 8.03 -11.11
N GLU A 136 -8.98 6.98 -10.92
CA GLU A 136 -8.52 6.10 -11.99
C GLU A 136 -8.19 4.71 -11.43
N ILE A 137 -8.51 3.65 -12.18
CA ILE A 137 -8.14 2.26 -11.87
C ILE A 137 -7.71 1.60 -13.18
N ALA A 138 -6.53 0.98 -13.18
CA ALA A 138 -6.07 0.18 -14.30
C ALA A 138 -5.12 -0.93 -13.85
N ASP A 139 -4.72 -1.79 -14.77
CA ASP A 139 -3.53 -2.62 -14.67
C ASP A 139 -2.31 -1.74 -14.37
N ALA A 140 -1.35 -2.24 -13.58
CA ALA A 140 -0.22 -1.43 -13.11
C ALA A 140 0.65 -0.93 -14.27
N ASP A 141 0.94 -1.78 -15.25
CA ASP A 141 1.73 -1.41 -16.42
C ASP A 141 0.98 -0.43 -17.33
N GLU A 142 -0.33 -0.66 -17.54
CA GLU A 142 -1.18 0.22 -18.33
C GLU A 142 -1.29 1.60 -17.71
N LEU A 143 -1.52 1.69 -16.39
CA LEU A 143 -1.59 2.96 -15.66
C LEU A 143 -0.28 3.77 -15.78
N ASN A 144 0.85 3.07 -15.70
CA ASN A 144 2.17 3.72 -15.80
C ASN A 144 2.47 4.18 -17.24
N ALA A 145 2.10 3.39 -18.25
CA ALA A 145 2.34 3.70 -19.65
C ALA A 145 1.38 4.76 -20.22
N SER A 146 0.11 4.68 -19.83
CA SER A 146 -0.98 5.46 -20.44
C SER A 146 -1.97 6.04 -19.41
N PRO A 147 -1.50 6.85 -18.42
CA PRO A 147 -2.38 7.48 -17.45
C PRO A 147 -3.37 8.44 -18.12
N ILE A 148 -4.65 8.31 -17.79
CA ILE A 148 -5.72 9.10 -18.42
C ILE A 148 -6.09 10.31 -17.56
N HIS A 149 -6.32 10.11 -16.25
CA HIS A 149 -6.73 11.20 -15.36
C HIS A 149 -5.60 12.22 -15.16
N PRO A 150 -5.89 13.55 -15.26
CA PRO A 150 -4.83 14.58 -15.14
C PRO A 150 -4.07 14.56 -13.80
N TYR A 151 -4.70 14.12 -12.71
CA TYR A 151 -4.04 13.93 -11.43
C TYR A 151 -3.02 12.77 -11.49
N THR A 152 -3.38 11.63 -12.06
CA THR A 152 -2.48 10.48 -12.25
C THR A 152 -1.28 10.87 -13.12
N GLN A 153 -1.52 11.60 -14.22
CA GLN A 153 -0.45 12.14 -15.07
C GLN A 153 0.53 13.01 -14.27
N SER A 154 -0.01 13.88 -13.40
CA SER A 154 0.82 14.73 -12.56
C SER A 154 1.62 13.93 -11.52
N LEU A 155 0.99 12.95 -10.86
CA LEU A 155 1.67 12.07 -9.89
C LEU A 155 2.83 11.31 -10.55
N LEU A 156 2.56 10.64 -11.67
CA LEU A 156 3.57 9.87 -12.40
C LEU A 156 4.67 10.78 -12.97
N SER A 157 4.36 12.02 -13.38
CA SER A 157 5.37 12.97 -13.86
C SER A 157 6.36 13.41 -12.76
N ALA A 158 5.98 13.26 -11.49
CA ALA A 158 6.81 13.64 -10.34
C ALA A 158 7.75 12.51 -9.87
N VAL A 159 7.56 11.27 -10.36
CA VAL A 159 8.42 10.13 -10.01
C VAL A 159 9.83 10.36 -10.57
N PRO A 160 10.88 10.31 -9.72
CA PRO A 160 12.24 10.46 -10.18
C PRO A 160 12.67 9.26 -11.03
N TYR A 161 13.27 9.53 -12.18
CA TYR A 161 13.85 8.50 -13.04
C TYR A 161 15.34 8.32 -12.73
N PRO A 162 15.84 7.08 -12.64
CA PRO A 162 17.25 6.82 -12.35
C PRO A 162 18.19 7.27 -13.48
N ASP A 163 17.69 7.35 -14.73
CA ASP A 163 18.48 7.79 -15.87
C ASP A 163 18.48 9.33 -15.99
N PRO A 164 19.65 10.00 -15.84
CA PRO A 164 19.76 11.45 -15.94
C PRO A 164 19.36 12.03 -17.31
N LYS A 165 19.46 11.25 -18.40
CA LYS A 165 19.06 11.70 -19.76
C LYS A 165 17.54 11.75 -19.86
N MET A 166 16.87 10.69 -19.47
CA MET A 166 15.40 10.62 -19.46
C MET A 166 14.80 11.62 -18.45
N ALA A 167 15.45 11.84 -17.32
CA ALA A 167 15.01 12.82 -16.33
C ALA A 167 15.02 14.27 -16.86
N LYS A 168 15.95 14.62 -17.77
CA LYS A 168 16.02 15.96 -18.40
C LYS A 168 14.98 16.17 -19.49
N GLU A 169 14.57 15.13 -20.18
CA GLU A 169 13.60 15.21 -21.28
C GLU A 169 12.15 15.23 -20.75
N ARG A 170 11.92 14.75 -19.55
CA ARG A 170 10.58 14.64 -18.96
C ARG A 170 10.19 15.97 -18.30
N GLN A 171 9.14 16.60 -18.80
CA GLN A 171 8.56 17.78 -18.18
C GLN A 171 7.67 17.38 -17.01
N ARG A 172 8.07 17.78 -15.79
CA ARG A 172 7.24 17.63 -14.60
C ARG A 172 5.98 18.50 -14.73
N ILE A 173 4.82 17.90 -14.55
CA ILE A 173 3.54 18.62 -14.51
C ILE A 173 3.37 19.24 -13.12
N ILE A 174 3.53 20.55 -13.04
CA ILE A 174 3.32 21.31 -11.80
C ILE A 174 1.84 21.63 -11.70
N LEU A 175 1.22 21.20 -10.59
CA LEU A 175 -0.17 21.54 -10.29
C LEU A 175 -0.23 22.91 -9.61
N GLU A 176 -1.05 23.79 -10.15
CA GLU A 176 -1.29 25.11 -9.56
C GLU A 176 -2.36 25.04 -8.46
N GLY A 177 -2.31 25.96 -7.50
CA GLY A 177 -3.25 26.07 -6.39
C GLY A 177 -3.04 25.05 -5.26
N ASP A 178 -3.67 25.34 -4.13
CA ASP A 178 -3.60 24.52 -2.92
C ASP A 178 -4.48 23.27 -3.02
N VAL A 179 -4.14 22.25 -2.23
CA VAL A 179 -5.00 21.07 -2.07
C VAL A 179 -6.23 21.48 -1.26
N PRO A 180 -7.46 21.33 -1.79
CA PRO A 180 -8.65 21.65 -1.03
C PRO A 180 -8.75 20.85 0.27
N SER A 181 -9.34 21.48 1.28
CA SER A 181 -9.58 20.79 2.55
C SER A 181 -10.57 19.63 2.36
N PRO A 182 -10.32 18.46 2.93
CA PRO A 182 -11.30 17.36 2.95
C PRO A 182 -12.62 17.72 3.64
N LEU A 183 -12.61 18.73 4.54
CA LEU A 183 -13.80 19.23 5.22
C LEU A 183 -14.64 20.16 4.33
N HIS A 184 -14.02 20.76 3.31
CA HIS A 184 -14.66 21.69 2.37
C HIS A 184 -14.33 21.29 0.93
N MET A 185 -14.84 20.12 0.54
CA MET A 185 -14.58 19.58 -0.81
C MET A 185 -15.24 20.46 -1.88
N PRO A 186 -14.56 20.70 -3.01
CA PRO A 186 -15.16 21.36 -4.16
C PRO A 186 -16.41 20.61 -4.66
N THR A 187 -17.42 21.36 -5.10
CA THR A 187 -18.59 20.77 -5.79
C THR A 187 -18.16 20.08 -7.09
N GLY A 188 -18.88 19.06 -7.53
CA GLY A 188 -18.56 18.33 -8.75
C GLY A 188 -17.25 17.52 -8.66
N CYS A 189 -16.37 17.67 -9.65
CA CYS A 189 -15.07 17.01 -9.65
C CYS A 189 -14.14 17.62 -8.58
N ALA A 190 -13.68 16.81 -7.63
CA ALA A 190 -12.82 17.27 -6.54
C ALA A 190 -11.47 17.84 -7.04
N PHE A 191 -10.97 17.36 -8.18
CA PHE A 191 -9.71 17.82 -8.77
C PHE A 191 -9.84 19.09 -9.62
N ARG A 192 -11.06 19.59 -9.91
CA ARG A 192 -11.31 20.71 -10.84
C ARG A 192 -10.53 21.99 -10.55
N THR A 193 -10.30 22.29 -9.27
CA THR A 193 -9.60 23.51 -8.85
C THR A 193 -8.11 23.53 -9.21
N ARG A 194 -7.55 22.36 -9.52
CA ARG A 194 -6.14 22.18 -9.90
C ARG A 194 -5.97 21.57 -11.29
N CYS A 195 -7.08 21.33 -12.00
CA CYS A 195 -7.11 20.69 -13.30
C CYS A 195 -7.05 21.72 -14.44
N LYS A 196 -6.00 21.70 -15.25
CA LYS A 196 -5.88 22.58 -16.43
C LYS A 196 -6.92 22.31 -17.53
N TYR A 197 -7.62 21.19 -17.44
CA TYR A 197 -8.68 20.79 -18.39
C TYR A 197 -10.08 20.95 -17.80
N ALA A 198 -10.24 21.65 -16.66
CA ALA A 198 -11.53 21.80 -16.01
C ALA A 198 -12.53 22.56 -16.91
N THR A 199 -13.76 22.05 -16.96
CA THR A 199 -14.90 22.65 -17.69
C THR A 199 -16.02 23.01 -16.71
N GLU A 200 -17.08 23.68 -17.21
CA GLU A 200 -18.27 23.96 -16.40
C GLU A 200 -18.94 22.68 -15.87
N GLN A 201 -18.92 21.58 -16.63
CA GLN A 201 -19.47 20.31 -16.20
C GLN A 201 -18.72 19.77 -14.97
N CYS A 202 -17.39 19.95 -14.94
CA CYS A 202 -16.59 19.55 -13.79
C CYS A 202 -16.97 20.29 -12.50
N ALA A 203 -17.58 21.49 -12.61
CA ALA A 203 -18.06 22.23 -11.44
C ALA A 203 -19.45 21.78 -10.96
N LYS A 204 -20.29 21.30 -11.90
CA LYS A 204 -21.69 20.94 -11.64
C LYS A 204 -21.83 19.51 -11.14
N GLU A 205 -21.10 18.56 -11.74
CA GLU A 205 -21.29 17.13 -11.53
C GLU A 205 -19.96 16.41 -11.21
N CYS A 206 -20.04 15.45 -10.27
CA CYS A 206 -18.92 14.57 -9.98
C CYS A 206 -18.86 13.46 -11.03
N PRO A 207 -17.73 13.28 -11.75
CA PRO A 207 -17.59 12.18 -12.68
C PRO A 207 -17.58 10.84 -11.94
N THR A 208 -18.19 9.83 -12.55
CA THR A 208 -18.12 8.44 -12.11
C THR A 208 -17.05 7.68 -12.88
N LEU A 209 -16.56 6.58 -12.32
CA LEU A 209 -15.64 5.69 -13.03
C LEU A 209 -16.36 5.10 -14.26
N THR A 210 -15.76 5.30 -15.43
CA THR A 210 -16.21 4.74 -16.71
C THR A 210 -15.08 3.96 -17.35
N ASP A 211 -15.38 2.77 -17.86
CA ASP A 211 -14.40 1.94 -18.56
C ASP A 211 -14.02 2.58 -19.91
N ARG A 212 -12.73 2.70 -20.14
CA ARG A 212 -12.14 3.22 -21.39
C ARG A 212 -11.56 2.12 -22.27
N GLY A 213 -11.77 0.88 -21.91
CA GLY A 213 -11.27 -0.32 -22.54
C GLY A 213 -10.29 -1.08 -21.66
N ASN A 214 -10.23 -2.38 -21.81
CA ASN A 214 -9.32 -3.29 -21.09
C ASN A 214 -9.40 -3.21 -19.55
N GLY A 215 -10.55 -2.78 -18.99
CA GLY A 215 -10.70 -2.61 -17.54
C GLY A 215 -10.01 -1.34 -16.99
N HIS A 216 -9.53 -0.44 -17.86
CA HIS A 216 -9.01 0.88 -17.49
C HIS A 216 -10.18 1.83 -17.23
N GLN A 217 -10.44 2.13 -15.98
CA GLN A 217 -11.56 2.96 -15.54
C GLN A 217 -11.08 4.34 -15.12
N VAL A 218 -11.77 5.39 -15.54
CA VAL A 218 -11.43 6.77 -15.19
C VAL A 218 -12.66 7.60 -14.85
N ALA A 219 -12.56 8.42 -13.80
CA ALA A 219 -13.57 9.39 -13.39
C ALA A 219 -13.23 10.78 -13.93
N CYS A 220 -13.43 10.99 -15.24
CA CYS A 220 -13.12 12.26 -15.91
C CYS A 220 -14.10 12.55 -17.05
N TRP A 221 -14.62 13.79 -17.10
CA TRP A 221 -15.50 14.23 -18.19
C TRP A 221 -14.77 14.54 -19.50
N ASN A 222 -13.50 14.90 -19.44
CA ASN A 222 -12.71 15.44 -20.55
C ASN A 222 -11.68 14.45 -21.13
N LYS A 223 -11.69 13.22 -20.67
CA LYS A 223 -10.71 12.19 -21.06
C LYS A 223 -11.40 10.87 -21.33
#